data_939b257a65b9aecd2322dee7cc96c35d
#
_entry.id   939b257a65b9aecd2322dee7cc96c35d
#
_cell.length_a   1.000
_cell.length_b   1.000
_cell.length_c   1.000
_cell.angle_alpha   90.00
_cell.angle_beta   90.00
_cell.angle_gamma   90.00
#
_symmetry.space_group_name_H-M   'P 1'
#
loop_
_entity.id
_entity.type
_entity.pdbx_description
1 polymer ?
#
loop_
_entity_poly.entity_id
_entity_poly.type
_entity_poly.pdbx_seq_one_letter_code
_entity_poly.pdbx_strand_id
1 'polypeptide(L)'
;MTCKNRAKNCGGCPLLEVPYPEQLKQKEAKVRALLGKYGPVHPIRGMETPTHYRNKVISTFAMGFGGKLVSGIYATKTHKVLPVERCLLEDEVLDTVMEAVRAAAAACKYQPYHEDKGTGLLRHCLLRRGVATGQVMVVLVTAQPVLPGAKNFVRALLAEAEKRSVPVTTVVQNYNPRRTSVVLGEQEKVLYGKGFILDTLCGKTYALSPRSFYQVNPVQTAVLYGLAVDAAKLTGNEVVLDAYCGIGTIGLTAADKAKQVVGVELNRDAVHDAIGNAKHNGVKNARFFAADATEWISTAAAAGERADVIFMDPPREGSTPQFIESVARMAPKRVVYVSCNPETMARDLALLTKKGYHAEGFTPVDMFPNSEHIETVCALSKLDIYQKITVDLKMDELDVTAAETKATYEEIREYVKEHTGLNVSDLYIAQVKRKCGIKERQNYNKPKAENPKQLKCPAEKEKAIREALKHFKMI
;
A
#
# COMPACT_ATOMS: atom_id res chain seq x y z
N MET A 1 -26.97 12.54 -2.39
CA MET A 1 -26.34 13.87 -2.51
C MET A 1 -26.34 14.30 -3.98
N THR A 2 -26.54 15.57 -4.28
CA THR A 2 -26.52 16.10 -5.65
C THR A 2 -25.26 16.95 -5.88
N CYS A 3 -24.56 16.70 -6.99
CA CYS A 3 -23.36 17.46 -7.36
C CYS A 3 -23.54 18.05 -8.77
N LYS A 4 -23.45 19.37 -8.90
CA LYS A 4 -23.56 20.07 -10.18
C LYS A 4 -22.50 19.66 -11.20
N ASN A 5 -21.32 19.22 -10.75
CA ASN A 5 -20.23 18.81 -11.63
C ASN A 5 -20.48 17.44 -12.28
N ARG A 6 -21.29 16.57 -11.65
CA ARG A 6 -21.66 15.26 -12.22
C ARG A 6 -22.47 15.41 -13.50
N ALA A 7 -23.40 16.36 -13.54
CA ALA A 7 -24.16 16.69 -14.76
C ALA A 7 -23.27 17.13 -15.93
N LYS A 8 -22.01 17.52 -15.66
CA LYS A 8 -20.99 17.90 -16.63
C LYS A 8 -20.01 16.75 -16.96
N ASN A 9 -20.35 15.50 -16.64
CA ASN A 9 -19.51 14.32 -16.80
C ASN A 9 -18.20 14.33 -15.96
N CYS A 10 -18.25 14.87 -14.75
CA CYS A 10 -17.17 14.70 -13.77
C CYS A 10 -17.13 13.25 -13.28
N GLY A 11 -16.00 12.57 -13.48
CA GLY A 11 -15.78 11.18 -13.07
C GLY A 11 -15.25 11.02 -11.64
N GLY A 12 -15.17 12.08 -10.82
CA GLY A 12 -14.49 12.05 -9.51
C GLY A 12 -15.21 11.22 -8.42
N CYS A 13 -16.52 11.01 -8.55
CA CYS A 13 -17.36 10.36 -7.54
C CYS A 13 -18.27 9.28 -8.15
N PRO A 14 -17.76 8.11 -8.53
CA PRO A 14 -18.56 7.06 -9.15
C PRO A 14 -19.68 6.55 -8.25
N LEU A 15 -19.51 6.57 -6.93
CA LEU A 15 -20.48 6.07 -5.94
C LEU A 15 -21.38 7.15 -5.33
N LEU A 16 -21.37 8.39 -5.83
CA LEU A 16 -22.10 9.51 -5.22
C LEU A 16 -23.62 9.26 -5.07
N GLU A 17 -24.21 8.50 -5.98
CA GLU A 17 -25.65 8.18 -5.97
C GLU A 17 -25.99 7.01 -5.03
N VAL A 18 -24.99 6.25 -4.60
CA VAL A 18 -25.15 5.15 -3.66
C VAL A 18 -25.18 5.72 -2.24
N PRO A 19 -26.16 5.40 -1.39
CA PRO A 19 -26.17 5.81 0.02
C PRO A 19 -24.88 5.39 0.73
N TYR A 20 -24.33 6.27 1.56
CA TYR A 20 -23.01 6.03 2.15
C TYR A 20 -22.90 4.71 2.95
N PRO A 21 -23.88 4.30 3.77
CA PRO A 21 -23.84 3.00 4.42
C PRO A 21 -23.75 1.83 3.43
N GLU A 22 -24.37 1.97 2.24
CA GLU A 22 -24.30 0.94 1.21
C GLU A 22 -22.95 0.91 0.49
N GLN A 23 -22.32 2.11 0.28
CA GLN A 23 -20.94 2.17 -0.19
C GLN A 23 -19.98 1.40 0.75
N LEU A 24 -20.14 1.56 2.06
CA LEU A 24 -19.34 0.85 3.06
C LEU A 24 -19.53 -0.66 2.98
N LYS A 25 -20.79 -1.14 2.85
CA LYS A 25 -21.08 -2.57 2.68
C LYS A 25 -20.44 -3.16 1.41
N GLN A 26 -20.53 -2.45 0.27
CA GLN A 26 -19.93 -2.88 -0.99
C GLN A 26 -18.39 -2.98 -0.86
N LYS A 27 -17.76 -1.99 -0.26
CA LYS A 27 -16.32 -1.96 -0.01
C LYS A 27 -15.88 -3.09 0.94
N GLU A 28 -16.59 -3.29 2.04
CA GLU A 28 -16.31 -4.39 2.97
C GLU A 28 -16.48 -5.75 2.30
N ALA A 29 -17.54 -5.95 1.53
CA ALA A 29 -17.78 -7.19 0.79
C ALA A 29 -16.66 -7.49 -0.21
N LYS A 30 -16.12 -6.47 -0.90
CA LYS A 30 -14.96 -6.62 -1.80
C LYS A 30 -13.73 -7.11 -1.02
N VAL A 31 -13.42 -6.50 0.10
CA VAL A 31 -12.28 -6.93 0.94
C VAL A 31 -12.49 -8.34 1.46
N ARG A 32 -13.70 -8.66 1.93
CA ARG A 32 -14.05 -10.00 2.44
C ARG A 32 -13.92 -11.08 1.36
N ALA A 33 -14.35 -10.81 0.14
CA ALA A 33 -14.22 -11.74 -0.99
C ALA A 33 -12.77 -12.04 -1.35
N LEU A 34 -11.89 -11.03 -1.30
CA LEU A 34 -10.48 -11.17 -1.68
C LEU A 34 -9.60 -11.71 -0.56
N LEU A 35 -9.80 -11.25 0.67
CA LEU A 35 -8.90 -11.48 1.79
C LEU A 35 -9.44 -12.43 2.85
N GLY A 36 -10.75 -12.71 2.88
CA GLY A 36 -11.39 -13.52 3.92
C GLY A 36 -10.86 -14.95 4.05
N LYS A 37 -10.26 -15.49 3.00
CA LYS A 37 -9.58 -16.81 3.03
C LYS A 37 -8.26 -16.82 3.83
N TYR A 38 -7.69 -15.65 4.11
CA TYR A 38 -6.44 -15.51 4.88
C TYR A 38 -6.66 -15.20 6.35
N GLY A 39 -7.84 -14.70 6.74
CA GLY A 39 -8.17 -14.35 8.12
C GLY A 39 -9.46 -13.54 8.22
N PRO A 40 -9.87 -13.18 9.45
CA PRO A 40 -11.11 -12.44 9.69
C PRO A 40 -11.05 -11.03 9.10
N VAL A 41 -12.17 -10.57 8.51
CA VAL A 41 -12.35 -9.20 8.04
C VAL A 41 -13.25 -8.46 9.02
N HIS A 42 -12.69 -7.46 9.67
CA HIS A 42 -13.40 -6.58 10.60
C HIS A 42 -14.32 -5.61 9.87
N PRO A 43 -15.30 -5.00 10.55
CA PRO A 43 -16.13 -3.96 9.97
C PRO A 43 -15.31 -2.80 9.43
N ILE A 44 -15.69 -2.29 8.27
CA ILE A 44 -15.02 -1.15 7.64
C ILE A 44 -15.15 0.12 8.50
N ARG A 45 -14.08 0.88 8.58
CA ARG A 45 -14.05 2.20 9.24
C ARG A 45 -14.46 3.28 8.25
N GLY A 46 -15.72 3.73 8.35
CA GLY A 46 -16.25 4.83 7.57
C GLY A 46 -16.01 6.20 8.20
N MET A 47 -16.39 7.27 7.49
CA MET A 47 -16.38 8.65 7.99
C MET A 47 -17.77 9.05 8.50
N GLU A 48 -17.80 9.89 9.52
CA GLU A 48 -19.04 10.52 9.97
C GLU A 48 -19.56 11.52 8.92
N THR A 49 -18.66 12.34 8.38
CA THR A 49 -18.97 13.32 7.33
C THR A 49 -18.18 12.99 6.06
N PRO A 50 -18.77 12.22 5.10
CA PRO A 50 -18.04 11.68 3.94
C PRO A 50 -17.91 12.69 2.78
N THR A 51 -17.75 13.97 3.11
CA THR A 51 -17.59 15.09 2.17
C THR A 51 -16.51 16.04 2.66
N HIS A 52 -16.01 16.91 1.77
CA HIS A 52 -15.07 17.99 2.06
C HIS A 52 -13.78 17.56 2.79
N TYR A 53 -13.36 16.30 2.60
CA TYR A 53 -12.23 15.70 3.30
C TYR A 53 -10.88 15.91 2.60
N ARG A 54 -10.88 16.28 1.28
CA ARG A 54 -9.64 16.42 0.51
C ARG A 54 -8.91 17.69 0.84
N ASN A 55 -7.79 17.57 1.55
CA ASN A 55 -6.90 18.66 1.92
C ASN A 55 -5.85 19.00 0.85
N LYS A 56 -5.84 18.32 -0.29
CA LYS A 56 -5.00 18.61 -1.46
C LYS A 56 -5.82 18.57 -2.73
N VAL A 57 -5.76 19.64 -3.51
CA VAL A 57 -6.48 19.84 -4.76
C VAL A 57 -5.51 20.18 -5.87
N ILE A 58 -5.72 19.64 -7.06
CA ILE A 58 -5.02 20.03 -8.27
C ILE A 58 -6.06 20.45 -9.29
N SER A 59 -6.00 21.71 -9.71
CA SER A 59 -6.92 22.30 -10.66
C SER A 59 -6.17 22.79 -11.90
N THR A 60 -6.66 22.46 -13.08
CA THR A 60 -6.06 22.85 -14.37
C THR A 60 -6.71 24.13 -14.86
N PHE A 61 -5.92 25.08 -15.35
CA PHE A 61 -6.45 26.32 -15.91
C PHE A 61 -6.88 26.15 -17.36
N ALA A 62 -7.93 26.85 -17.73
CA ALA A 62 -8.40 26.93 -19.13
C ALA A 62 -9.09 28.28 -19.40
N MET A 63 -9.28 28.57 -20.67
CA MET A 63 -10.13 29.68 -21.09
C MET A 63 -11.58 29.20 -21.22
N GLY A 64 -12.46 29.78 -20.41
CA GLY A 64 -13.89 29.52 -20.46
C GLY A 64 -14.63 30.39 -21.45
N PHE A 65 -15.96 30.32 -21.42
CA PHE A 65 -16.82 31.15 -22.27
C PHE A 65 -16.59 32.64 -22.03
N GLY A 66 -16.61 33.43 -23.07
CA GLY A 66 -16.41 34.90 -23.01
C GLY A 66 -14.99 35.31 -22.60
N GLY A 67 -13.98 34.45 -22.71
CA GLY A 67 -12.59 34.76 -22.34
C GLY A 67 -12.31 34.79 -20.84
N LYS A 68 -13.20 34.24 -20.02
CA LYS A 68 -13.03 34.14 -18.56
C LYS A 68 -12.01 33.03 -18.21
N LEU A 69 -11.04 33.34 -17.38
CA LEU A 69 -10.14 32.34 -16.83
C LEU A 69 -10.92 31.40 -15.89
N VAL A 70 -10.91 30.10 -16.18
CA VAL A 70 -11.54 29.05 -15.36
C VAL A 70 -10.49 28.04 -14.92
N SER A 71 -10.84 27.23 -13.92
CA SER A 71 -10.02 26.11 -13.50
C SER A 71 -10.90 24.92 -13.11
N GLY A 72 -10.36 23.72 -13.22
CA GLY A 72 -11.09 22.50 -12.92
C GLY A 72 -10.28 21.25 -13.23
N ILE A 73 -10.98 20.19 -13.58
CA ILE A 73 -10.39 18.90 -13.90
C ILE A 73 -10.56 18.56 -15.38
N TYR A 74 -9.72 17.72 -15.93
CA TYR A 74 -9.94 17.21 -17.28
C TYR A 74 -11.16 16.30 -17.36
N ALA A 75 -11.98 16.47 -18.40
CA ALA A 75 -12.99 15.48 -18.76
C ALA A 75 -12.29 14.17 -19.15
N THR A 76 -12.86 13.03 -18.75
CA THR A 76 -12.29 11.72 -18.96
C THR A 76 -11.79 11.50 -20.39
N LYS A 77 -10.52 11.11 -20.54
CA LYS A 77 -9.82 10.86 -21.82
C LYS A 77 -9.76 12.06 -22.79
N THR A 78 -9.78 13.28 -22.26
CA THR A 78 -9.66 14.50 -23.06
C THR A 78 -8.77 15.55 -22.40
N HIS A 79 -8.34 16.58 -23.13
CA HIS A 79 -7.72 17.79 -22.59
C HIS A 79 -8.74 18.91 -22.31
N LYS A 80 -10.03 18.62 -22.42
CA LYS A 80 -11.08 19.60 -22.12
C LYS A 80 -11.23 19.75 -20.61
N VAL A 81 -11.03 20.96 -20.11
CA VAL A 81 -11.21 21.26 -18.69
C VAL A 81 -12.69 21.46 -18.39
N LEU A 82 -13.19 20.71 -17.42
CA LEU A 82 -14.50 20.91 -16.80
C LEU A 82 -14.33 21.93 -15.66
N PRO A 83 -14.92 23.12 -15.74
CA PRO A 83 -14.81 24.12 -14.69
C PRO A 83 -15.45 23.61 -13.39
N VAL A 84 -14.67 23.63 -12.31
CA VAL A 84 -15.11 23.29 -10.96
C VAL A 84 -15.03 24.53 -10.08
N GLU A 85 -16.16 24.98 -9.57
CA GLU A 85 -16.24 26.11 -8.65
C GLU A 85 -16.29 25.61 -7.20
N ARG A 86 -17.09 24.58 -6.96
CA ARG A 86 -17.24 23.88 -5.67
C ARG A 86 -17.26 22.40 -5.90
N CYS A 87 -16.60 21.65 -5.01
CA CYS A 87 -16.52 20.21 -5.05
C CYS A 87 -16.96 19.60 -3.72
N LEU A 88 -17.78 18.54 -3.75
CA LEU A 88 -18.20 17.84 -2.53
C LEU A 88 -17.08 17.06 -1.82
N LEU A 89 -15.97 16.80 -2.52
CA LEU A 89 -14.83 16.09 -1.92
C LEU A 89 -13.76 17.03 -1.38
N GLU A 90 -13.58 18.19 -2.03
CA GLU A 90 -12.52 19.13 -1.73
C GLU A 90 -12.87 19.96 -0.48
N ASP A 91 -11.87 20.29 0.31
CA ASP A 91 -12.00 21.18 1.45
C ASP A 91 -12.52 22.54 0.98
N GLU A 92 -13.59 23.06 1.60
CA GLU A 92 -14.28 24.28 1.19
C GLU A 92 -13.39 25.53 1.22
N VAL A 93 -12.38 25.55 2.12
CA VAL A 93 -11.37 26.62 2.16
C VAL A 93 -10.53 26.58 0.88
N LEU A 94 -10.16 25.41 0.39
CA LEU A 94 -9.39 25.27 -0.84
C LEU A 94 -10.19 25.68 -2.08
N ASP A 95 -11.48 25.37 -2.14
CA ASP A 95 -12.36 25.88 -3.19
C ASP A 95 -12.35 27.42 -3.21
N THR A 96 -12.44 28.04 -2.04
CA THR A 96 -12.46 29.51 -1.88
C THR A 96 -11.09 30.13 -2.21
N VAL A 97 -9.99 29.49 -1.80
CA VAL A 97 -8.63 29.90 -2.20
C VAL A 97 -8.44 29.81 -3.70
N MET A 98 -9.00 28.77 -4.35
CA MET A 98 -8.95 28.66 -5.81
C MET A 98 -9.67 29.79 -6.55
N GLU A 99 -10.77 30.29 -5.98
CA GLU A 99 -11.43 31.52 -6.47
C GLU A 99 -10.49 32.73 -6.40
N ALA A 100 -9.79 32.93 -5.26
CA ALA A 100 -8.83 33.99 -5.09
C ALA A 100 -7.67 33.90 -6.10
N VAL A 101 -7.16 32.66 -6.33
CA VAL A 101 -6.11 32.40 -7.32
C VAL A 101 -6.58 32.77 -8.74
N ARG A 102 -7.80 32.38 -9.12
CA ARG A 102 -8.36 32.76 -10.44
C ARG A 102 -8.50 34.27 -10.60
N ALA A 103 -8.98 34.95 -9.57
CA ALA A 103 -9.14 36.40 -9.59
C ALA A 103 -7.77 37.12 -9.74
N ALA A 104 -6.78 36.72 -8.95
CA ALA A 104 -5.43 37.27 -9.01
C ALA A 104 -4.75 36.99 -10.37
N ALA A 105 -4.88 35.78 -10.91
CA ALA A 105 -4.33 35.42 -12.20
C ALA A 105 -4.97 36.20 -13.35
N ALA A 106 -6.28 36.42 -13.29
CA ALA A 106 -7.02 37.25 -14.26
C ALA A 106 -6.59 38.74 -14.18
N ALA A 107 -6.43 39.29 -12.99
CA ALA A 107 -5.91 40.66 -12.77
C ALA A 107 -4.50 40.83 -13.36
N CYS A 108 -3.66 39.80 -13.29
CA CYS A 108 -2.34 39.77 -13.93
C CYS A 108 -2.37 39.43 -15.42
N LYS A 109 -3.54 39.20 -16.01
CA LYS A 109 -3.73 38.82 -17.44
C LYS A 109 -2.97 37.56 -17.82
N TYR A 110 -2.78 36.62 -16.89
CA TYR A 110 -2.10 35.36 -17.18
C TYR A 110 -2.95 34.48 -18.09
N GLN A 111 -2.30 33.92 -19.11
CA GLN A 111 -2.96 33.05 -20.06
C GLN A 111 -2.84 31.58 -19.62
N PRO A 112 -3.93 30.79 -19.66
CA PRO A 112 -3.83 29.36 -19.42
C PRO A 112 -3.00 28.68 -20.51
N TYR A 113 -2.32 27.61 -20.14
CA TYR A 113 -1.53 26.79 -21.06
C TYR A 113 -2.47 25.91 -21.88
N HIS A 114 -2.24 25.89 -23.19
CA HIS A 114 -2.98 25.03 -24.12
C HIS A 114 -2.11 23.82 -24.48
N GLU A 115 -2.44 22.64 -23.94
CA GLU A 115 -1.61 21.43 -24.08
C GLU A 115 -1.33 21.06 -25.53
N ASP A 116 -2.34 21.12 -26.43
CA ASP A 116 -2.19 20.74 -27.83
C ASP A 116 -1.33 21.73 -28.62
N LYS A 117 -1.43 23.04 -28.31
CA LYS A 117 -0.68 24.10 -28.98
C LYS A 117 0.69 24.35 -28.37
N GLY A 118 0.90 23.95 -27.10
CA GLY A 118 2.13 24.22 -26.38
C GLY A 118 2.36 25.70 -26.03
N THR A 119 1.27 26.50 -25.93
CA THR A 119 1.34 27.94 -25.69
C THR A 119 0.59 28.33 -24.43
N GLY A 120 0.99 29.44 -23.81
CA GLY A 120 0.43 29.94 -22.56
C GLY A 120 1.38 29.83 -21.38
N LEU A 121 0.92 30.18 -20.20
CA LEU A 121 1.73 30.28 -18.98
C LEU A 121 1.24 29.31 -17.90
N LEU A 122 -0.04 29.42 -17.52
CA LEU A 122 -0.60 28.70 -16.36
C LEU A 122 -1.06 27.30 -16.77
N ARG A 123 -0.44 26.28 -16.20
CA ARG A 123 -0.87 24.88 -16.39
C ARG A 123 -1.85 24.45 -15.31
N HIS A 124 -1.36 24.38 -14.07
CA HIS A 124 -2.13 23.89 -12.93
C HIS A 124 -1.95 24.79 -11.70
N CYS A 125 -2.88 24.67 -10.76
CA CYS A 125 -2.70 25.12 -9.41
C CYS A 125 -2.86 23.93 -8.48
N LEU A 126 -1.84 23.66 -7.66
CA LEU A 126 -1.95 22.72 -6.55
C LEU A 126 -2.18 23.55 -5.28
N LEU A 127 -3.25 23.22 -4.59
CA LEU A 127 -3.58 23.75 -3.27
C LEU A 127 -3.42 22.66 -2.24
N ARG A 128 -2.89 23.01 -1.06
CA ARG A 128 -2.78 22.10 0.07
C ARG A 128 -3.12 22.85 1.36
N ARG A 129 -3.90 22.22 2.22
CA ARG A 129 -4.23 22.73 3.55
C ARG A 129 -3.68 21.81 4.63
N GLY A 130 -3.03 22.38 5.63
CA GLY A 130 -2.82 21.76 6.92
C GLY A 130 -4.10 21.92 7.71
N VAL A 131 -4.87 20.85 7.86
CA VAL A 131 -6.22 20.93 8.41
C VAL A 131 -6.18 21.31 9.90
N ALA A 132 -5.24 20.75 10.66
CA ALA A 132 -5.08 21.06 12.08
C ALA A 132 -4.53 22.48 12.33
N THR A 133 -3.69 22.99 11.42
CA THR A 133 -3.03 24.30 11.58
C THR A 133 -3.76 25.44 10.85
N GLY A 134 -4.67 25.12 9.94
CA GLY A 134 -5.33 26.09 9.07
C GLY A 134 -4.43 26.69 7.98
N GLN A 135 -3.15 26.30 7.89
CA GLN A 135 -2.21 26.84 6.90
C GLN A 135 -2.54 26.38 5.49
N VAL A 136 -2.40 27.27 4.51
CA VAL A 136 -2.66 26.95 3.09
C VAL A 136 -1.45 27.27 2.23
N MET A 137 -1.09 26.32 1.38
CA MET A 137 -0.08 26.45 0.32
C MET A 137 -0.75 26.59 -1.03
N VAL A 138 -0.27 27.54 -1.81
CA VAL A 138 -0.62 27.72 -3.22
C VAL A 138 0.62 27.42 -4.07
N VAL A 139 0.54 26.41 -4.95
CA VAL A 139 1.60 26.10 -5.91
C VAL A 139 1.07 26.39 -7.31
N LEU A 140 1.64 27.40 -7.94
CA LEU A 140 1.30 27.77 -9.31
C LEU A 140 2.24 27.05 -10.28
N VAL A 141 1.69 26.14 -11.07
CA VAL A 141 2.45 25.39 -12.07
C VAL A 141 2.46 26.14 -13.39
N THR A 142 3.65 26.49 -13.86
CA THR A 142 3.85 27.29 -15.06
C THR A 142 4.62 26.53 -16.14
N ALA A 143 4.27 26.78 -17.41
CA ALA A 143 5.01 26.26 -18.57
C ALA A 143 6.29 27.06 -18.89
N GLN A 144 6.51 28.19 -18.20
CA GLN A 144 7.67 29.05 -18.35
C GLN A 144 8.40 29.21 -17.04
N PRO A 145 9.75 29.35 -17.06
CA PRO A 145 10.56 29.41 -15.83
C PRO A 145 10.36 30.72 -15.06
N VAL A 146 9.94 31.78 -15.73
CA VAL A 146 9.69 33.10 -15.12
C VAL A 146 8.20 33.37 -15.08
N LEU A 147 7.68 33.71 -13.90
CA LEU A 147 6.33 34.23 -13.72
C LEU A 147 6.37 35.76 -13.87
N PRO A 148 5.84 36.31 -14.97
CA PRO A 148 5.84 37.77 -15.17
C PRO A 148 5.09 38.49 -14.04
N GLY A 149 5.67 39.53 -13.45
CA GLY A 149 5.01 40.30 -12.40
C GLY A 149 4.66 39.48 -11.14
N ALA A 150 5.47 38.47 -10.76
CA ALA A 150 5.23 37.58 -9.64
C ALA A 150 4.85 38.31 -8.33
N LYS A 151 5.50 39.45 -8.02
CA LYS A 151 5.17 40.26 -6.85
C LYS A 151 3.74 40.85 -6.93
N ASN A 152 3.30 41.24 -8.13
CA ASN A 152 1.95 41.78 -8.35
C ASN A 152 0.91 40.66 -8.20
N PHE A 153 1.20 39.45 -8.72
CA PHE A 153 0.34 38.30 -8.52
C PHE A 153 0.18 37.95 -7.04
N VAL A 154 1.30 37.86 -6.28
CA VAL A 154 1.23 37.57 -4.84
C VAL A 154 0.41 38.64 -4.11
N ARG A 155 0.63 39.91 -4.40
CA ARG A 155 -0.15 41.01 -3.79
C ARG A 155 -1.65 40.90 -4.11
N ALA A 156 -2.00 40.64 -5.36
CA ALA A 156 -3.37 40.46 -5.79
C ALA A 156 -4.01 39.23 -5.14
N LEU A 157 -3.27 38.11 -5.06
CA LEU A 157 -3.75 36.88 -4.39
C LEU A 157 -4.03 37.11 -2.91
N LEU A 158 -3.12 37.72 -2.18
CA LEU A 158 -3.30 38.01 -0.76
C LEU A 158 -4.50 38.94 -0.52
N ALA A 159 -4.67 39.99 -1.33
CA ALA A 159 -5.83 40.86 -1.26
C ALA A 159 -7.17 40.16 -1.57
N GLU A 160 -7.17 39.25 -2.56
CA GLU A 160 -8.35 38.46 -2.91
C GLU A 160 -8.67 37.39 -1.86
N ALA A 161 -7.65 36.83 -1.21
CA ALA A 161 -7.80 35.88 -0.11
C ALA A 161 -8.37 36.58 1.15
N GLU A 162 -7.87 37.78 1.48
CA GLU A 162 -8.36 38.58 2.58
C GLU A 162 -9.85 38.96 2.41
N LYS A 163 -10.24 39.40 1.20
CA LYS A 163 -11.65 39.67 0.89
C LYS A 163 -12.59 38.48 1.10
N ARG A 164 -12.06 37.27 0.99
CA ARG A 164 -12.79 36.01 1.15
C ARG A 164 -12.60 35.35 2.51
N SER A 165 -11.86 36.04 3.40
CA SER A 165 -11.52 35.51 4.74
C SER A 165 -10.88 34.14 4.73
N VAL A 166 -10.00 33.87 3.75
CA VAL A 166 -9.26 32.60 3.66
C VAL A 166 -7.75 32.80 3.79
N PRO A 167 -7.04 31.87 4.43
CA PRO A 167 -5.60 32.01 4.63
C PRO A 167 -4.82 31.65 3.36
N VAL A 168 -3.68 32.35 3.15
CA VAL A 168 -2.62 31.94 2.24
C VAL A 168 -1.29 32.06 2.98
N THR A 169 -0.71 30.93 3.36
CA THR A 169 0.51 30.91 4.19
C THR A 169 1.78 30.97 3.35
N THR A 170 1.76 30.32 2.18
CA THR A 170 2.91 30.29 1.26
C THR A 170 2.46 30.16 -0.18
N VAL A 171 3.23 30.77 -1.08
CA VAL A 171 3.02 30.69 -2.54
C VAL A 171 4.31 30.25 -3.20
N VAL A 172 4.24 29.22 -4.00
CA VAL A 172 5.36 28.63 -4.74
C VAL A 172 5.05 28.64 -6.22
N GLN A 173 5.99 29.03 -7.05
CA GLN A 173 5.99 28.73 -8.48
C GLN A 173 6.70 27.42 -8.70
N ASN A 174 6.06 26.49 -9.42
CA ASN A 174 6.68 25.26 -9.91
C ASN A 174 6.76 25.35 -11.45
N TYR A 175 7.96 25.23 -12.00
CA TYR A 175 8.18 25.23 -13.44
C TYR A 175 8.10 23.82 -14.00
N ASN A 176 7.14 23.57 -14.89
CA ASN A 176 7.00 22.30 -15.57
C ASN A 176 6.84 22.50 -17.10
N PRO A 177 7.93 22.35 -17.88
CA PRO A 177 7.88 22.44 -19.35
C PRO A 177 7.42 21.15 -20.02
N ARG A 178 7.31 20.04 -19.28
CA ARG A 178 7.08 18.70 -19.83
C ARG A 178 5.66 18.56 -20.37
N ARG A 179 5.50 17.94 -21.54
CA ARG A 179 4.18 17.57 -22.10
C ARG A 179 3.82 16.14 -21.63
N THR A 180 3.62 15.97 -20.34
CA THR A 180 3.27 14.70 -19.72
C THR A 180 2.16 14.90 -18.70
N SER A 181 1.58 13.81 -18.19
CA SER A 181 0.58 13.84 -17.13
C SER A 181 1.15 14.23 -15.75
N VAL A 182 2.49 14.33 -15.61
CA VAL A 182 3.14 14.75 -14.37
C VAL A 182 2.89 16.23 -14.14
N VAL A 183 2.22 16.56 -13.03
CA VAL A 183 1.80 17.93 -12.72
C VAL A 183 2.96 18.83 -12.32
N LEU A 184 3.83 18.35 -11.41
CA LEU A 184 4.94 19.14 -10.87
C LEU A 184 6.23 18.89 -11.66
N GLY A 185 6.86 19.98 -12.08
CA GLY A 185 8.22 19.96 -12.63
C GLY A 185 9.29 19.87 -11.53
N GLU A 186 10.56 19.95 -11.89
CA GLU A 186 11.69 19.78 -10.96
C GLU A 186 12.11 21.09 -10.26
N GLN A 187 11.83 22.22 -10.88
CA GLN A 187 12.27 23.52 -10.39
C GLN A 187 11.15 24.25 -9.66
N GLU A 188 11.47 24.76 -8.49
CA GLU A 188 10.56 25.50 -7.64
C GLU A 188 11.16 26.83 -7.21
N LYS A 189 10.31 27.83 -7.07
CA LYS A 189 10.68 29.14 -6.56
C LYS A 189 9.62 29.60 -5.54
N VAL A 190 10.06 29.87 -4.33
CA VAL A 190 9.20 30.46 -3.31
C VAL A 190 8.94 31.92 -3.67
N LEU A 191 7.67 32.30 -3.80
CA LEU A 191 7.21 33.65 -4.13
C LEU A 191 6.78 34.40 -2.86
N TYR A 192 6.25 33.67 -1.87
CA TYR A 192 5.79 34.20 -0.60
C TYR A 192 5.83 33.12 0.48
N GLY A 193 6.10 33.52 1.72
CA GLY A 193 6.16 32.59 2.86
C GLY A 193 7.42 31.73 2.88
N LYS A 194 7.33 30.55 3.48
CA LYS A 194 8.47 29.65 3.72
C LYS A 194 8.66 28.55 2.65
N GLY A 195 7.72 28.41 1.71
CA GLY A 195 7.74 27.33 0.71
C GLY A 195 7.19 25.99 1.20
N PHE A 196 6.74 25.92 2.46
CA PHE A 196 6.07 24.76 3.05
C PHE A 196 4.99 25.22 4.01
N ILE A 197 4.10 24.30 4.39
CA ILE A 197 3.11 24.49 5.46
C ILE A 197 3.32 23.41 6.53
N LEU A 198 2.77 23.64 7.70
CA LEU A 198 2.73 22.65 8.78
C LEU A 198 1.33 22.05 8.89
N ASP A 199 1.28 20.78 9.22
CA ASP A 199 0.05 20.12 9.67
C ASP A 199 0.35 19.17 10.83
N THR A 200 -0.68 18.85 11.63
CA THR A 200 -0.56 17.94 12.76
C THR A 200 -1.42 16.70 12.52
N LEU A 201 -0.81 15.53 12.65
CA LEU A 201 -1.45 14.23 12.48
C LEU A 201 -0.93 13.25 13.53
N CYS A 202 -1.83 12.55 14.23
CA CYS A 202 -1.47 11.58 15.28
C CYS A 202 -0.49 12.15 16.33
N GLY A 203 -0.68 13.42 16.73
CA GLY A 203 0.15 14.08 17.73
C GLY A 203 1.53 14.53 17.24
N LYS A 204 1.86 14.37 15.97
CA LYS A 204 3.13 14.82 15.36
C LYS A 204 2.87 15.93 14.36
N THR A 205 3.77 16.91 14.29
CA THR A 205 3.71 18.00 13.32
C THR A 205 4.64 17.72 12.15
N TYR A 206 4.11 17.88 10.94
CA TYR A 206 4.80 17.60 9.67
C TYR A 206 4.95 18.87 8.84
N ALA A 207 6.14 19.12 8.35
CA ALA A 207 6.38 20.10 7.29
C ALA A 207 6.04 19.48 5.95
N LEU A 208 5.15 20.13 5.22
CA LEU A 208 4.63 19.65 3.93
C LEU A 208 5.14 20.58 2.83
N SER A 209 6.05 20.08 1.99
CA SER A 209 6.50 20.77 0.77
C SER A 209 5.52 20.54 -0.39
N PRO A 210 5.65 21.23 -1.55
CA PRO A 210 4.80 20.97 -2.71
C PRO A 210 4.81 19.51 -3.17
N ARG A 211 5.94 18.81 -3.03
CA ARG A 211 6.17 17.45 -3.53
C ARG A 211 5.95 16.38 -2.48
N SER A 212 5.88 16.71 -1.19
CA SER A 212 5.68 15.71 -0.14
C SER A 212 4.41 14.90 -0.39
N PHE A 213 4.53 13.58 -0.34
CA PHE A 213 3.35 12.74 -0.23
C PHE A 213 2.79 12.87 1.19
N TYR A 214 1.53 13.17 1.30
CA TYR A 214 0.78 13.24 2.54
C TYR A 214 -0.67 12.89 2.23
N GLN A 215 -1.26 12.05 3.01
CA GLN A 215 -2.62 11.55 2.78
C GLN A 215 -3.63 12.69 2.69
N VAL A 216 -4.57 12.58 1.74
CA VAL A 216 -5.49 13.68 1.42
C VAL A 216 -6.72 13.76 2.31
N ASN A 217 -6.93 12.78 3.18
CA ASN A 217 -8.03 12.70 4.13
C ASN A 217 -7.47 12.56 5.55
N PRO A 218 -7.16 13.65 6.25
CA PRO A 218 -6.48 13.60 7.55
C PRO A 218 -7.29 12.89 8.63
N VAL A 219 -8.63 12.95 8.58
CA VAL A 219 -9.51 12.26 9.54
C VAL A 219 -9.34 10.74 9.43
N GLN A 220 -9.48 10.21 8.23
CA GLN A 220 -9.31 8.76 8.01
C GLN A 220 -7.86 8.31 8.07
N THR A 221 -6.91 9.20 7.81
CA THR A 221 -5.48 8.90 7.98
C THR A 221 -5.15 8.67 9.46
N ALA A 222 -5.70 9.47 10.36
CA ALA A 222 -5.53 9.25 11.80
C ALA A 222 -6.09 7.88 12.23
N VAL A 223 -7.24 7.47 11.70
CA VAL A 223 -7.81 6.13 11.92
C VAL A 223 -6.90 5.04 11.36
N LEU A 224 -6.44 5.20 10.10
CA LEU A 224 -5.58 4.23 9.42
C LEU A 224 -4.27 4.00 10.16
N TYR A 225 -3.59 5.09 10.54
CA TYR A 225 -2.30 5.01 11.24
C TYR A 225 -2.46 4.55 12.69
N GLY A 226 -3.54 4.94 13.36
CA GLY A 226 -3.89 4.39 14.67
C GLY A 226 -4.03 2.87 14.63
N LEU A 227 -4.81 2.34 13.69
CA LEU A 227 -4.97 0.90 13.46
C LEU A 227 -3.63 0.21 13.13
N ALA A 228 -2.79 0.83 12.29
CA ALA A 228 -1.49 0.26 11.94
C ALA A 228 -0.55 0.18 13.16
N VAL A 229 -0.46 1.26 13.96
CA VAL A 229 0.38 1.29 15.17
C VAL A 229 -0.13 0.32 16.24
N ASP A 230 -1.45 0.22 16.43
CA ASP A 230 -2.04 -0.73 17.38
C ASP A 230 -1.81 -2.18 16.94
N ALA A 231 -1.90 -2.46 15.63
CA ALA A 231 -1.60 -3.76 15.04
C ALA A 231 -0.14 -4.20 15.24
N ALA A 232 0.78 -3.24 15.37
CA ALA A 232 2.20 -3.50 15.62
C ALA A 232 2.47 -4.05 17.04
N LYS A 233 1.56 -3.82 18.02
CA LYS A 233 1.67 -4.26 19.43
C LYS A 233 3.02 -3.89 20.04
N LEU A 234 3.45 -2.64 19.86
CA LEU A 234 4.73 -2.14 20.35
C LEU A 234 4.74 -2.00 21.89
N THR A 235 5.85 -2.37 22.53
CA THR A 235 6.07 -2.34 23.97
C THR A 235 7.16 -1.38 24.42
N GLY A 236 7.84 -0.72 23.48
CA GLY A 236 9.00 0.15 23.73
C GLY A 236 10.36 -0.53 23.51
N ASN A 237 10.37 -1.83 23.22
CA ASN A 237 11.61 -2.61 23.06
C ASN A 237 11.92 -2.98 21.60
N GLU A 238 10.98 -2.74 20.69
CA GLU A 238 11.04 -3.21 19.32
C GLU A 238 11.88 -2.27 18.44
N VAL A 239 12.67 -2.88 17.55
CA VAL A 239 13.23 -2.22 16.36
C VAL A 239 12.19 -2.33 15.24
N VAL A 240 11.75 -1.18 14.77
CA VAL A 240 10.71 -1.05 13.74
C VAL A 240 11.35 -0.63 12.41
N LEU A 241 11.05 -1.34 11.34
CA LEU A 241 11.33 -0.92 9.97
C LEU A 241 10.05 -0.35 9.34
N ASP A 242 10.08 0.91 8.91
CA ASP A 242 9.05 1.55 8.10
C ASP A 242 9.52 1.57 6.64
N ALA A 243 9.17 0.54 5.91
CA ALA A 243 9.49 0.41 4.49
C ALA A 243 8.46 1.20 3.67
N TYR A 244 8.94 2.02 2.73
CA TYR A 244 8.16 3.01 1.97
C TYR A 244 7.70 4.20 2.84
N CYS A 245 8.58 4.70 3.73
CA CYS A 245 8.20 5.60 4.82
C CYS A 245 7.74 7.00 4.38
N GLY A 246 7.95 7.42 3.13
CA GLY A 246 7.61 8.76 2.67
C GLY A 246 8.29 9.84 3.53
N ILE A 247 7.51 10.80 4.04
CA ILE A 247 7.99 11.83 4.97
C ILE A 247 8.01 11.36 6.43
N GLY A 248 7.95 10.03 6.66
CA GLY A 248 8.06 9.40 7.96
C GLY A 248 6.77 9.32 8.77
N THR A 249 5.61 9.42 8.16
CA THR A 249 4.33 9.58 8.90
C THR A 249 3.98 8.38 9.78
N ILE A 250 4.08 7.15 9.31
CA ILE A 250 3.78 5.95 10.09
C ILE A 250 4.87 5.72 11.13
N GLY A 251 6.14 5.74 10.72
CA GLY A 251 7.27 5.49 11.60
C GLY A 251 7.38 6.49 12.73
N LEU A 252 7.18 7.79 12.48
CA LEU A 252 7.19 8.82 13.52
C LEU A 252 6.00 8.72 14.48
N THR A 253 4.83 8.29 14.00
CA THR A 253 3.67 8.01 14.86
C THR A 253 3.96 6.82 15.78
N ALA A 254 4.70 5.81 15.31
CA ALA A 254 5.09 4.64 16.10
C ALA A 254 6.29 4.90 17.04
N ALA A 255 7.08 5.95 16.82
CA ALA A 255 8.36 6.17 17.49
C ALA A 255 8.28 6.28 19.01
N ASP A 256 7.19 6.83 19.55
CA ASP A 256 7.00 6.96 21.00
C ASP A 256 6.81 5.59 21.71
N LYS A 257 6.42 4.56 20.94
CA LYS A 257 6.15 3.20 21.43
C LYS A 257 7.22 2.20 20.97
N ALA A 258 8.28 2.64 20.29
CA ALA A 258 9.35 1.80 19.75
C ALA A 258 10.70 2.12 20.37
N LYS A 259 11.59 1.13 20.47
CA LYS A 259 13.00 1.34 20.85
C LYS A 259 13.74 2.14 19.78
N GLN A 260 13.51 1.79 18.53
CA GLN A 260 14.13 2.43 17.37
C GLN A 260 13.22 2.29 16.15
N VAL A 261 13.20 3.33 15.30
CA VAL A 261 12.55 3.32 14.00
C VAL A 261 13.61 3.50 12.91
N VAL A 262 13.53 2.68 11.88
CA VAL A 262 14.33 2.78 10.66
C VAL A 262 13.37 2.99 9.51
N GLY A 263 13.43 4.16 8.85
CA GLY A 263 12.62 4.47 7.68
C GLY A 263 13.43 4.32 6.40
N VAL A 264 12.83 3.73 5.36
CA VAL A 264 13.43 3.58 4.03
C VAL A 264 12.48 4.15 2.99
N GLU A 265 13.00 5.02 2.13
CA GLU A 265 12.22 5.69 1.08
C GLU A 265 13.12 5.96 -0.14
N LEU A 266 12.58 5.75 -1.33
CA LEU A 266 13.32 5.96 -2.58
C LEU A 266 13.56 7.45 -2.87
N ASN A 267 12.59 8.29 -2.56
CA ASN A 267 12.62 9.72 -2.83
C ASN A 267 13.47 10.46 -1.81
N ARG A 268 14.64 10.99 -2.25
CA ARG A 268 15.58 11.73 -1.39
C ARG A 268 14.96 12.96 -0.73
N ASP A 269 14.07 13.66 -1.43
CA ASP A 269 13.40 14.85 -0.88
C ASP A 269 12.47 14.45 0.28
N ALA A 270 11.74 13.34 0.12
CA ALA A 270 10.88 12.80 1.19
C ALA A 270 11.70 12.33 2.40
N VAL A 271 12.88 11.73 2.20
CA VAL A 271 13.80 11.37 3.29
C VAL A 271 14.31 12.61 4.00
N HIS A 272 14.67 13.66 3.26
CA HIS A 272 15.06 14.94 3.86
C HIS A 272 13.93 15.52 4.72
N ASP A 273 12.71 15.51 4.21
CA ASP A 273 11.51 15.94 4.95
C ASP A 273 11.28 15.06 6.19
N ALA A 274 11.45 13.72 6.10
CA ALA A 274 11.32 12.80 7.24
C ALA A 274 12.32 13.11 8.36
N ILE A 275 13.58 13.37 8.02
CA ILE A 275 14.63 13.77 8.98
C ILE A 275 14.27 15.11 9.64
N GLY A 276 13.81 16.08 8.84
CA GLY A 276 13.32 17.37 9.32
C GLY A 276 12.14 17.23 10.28
N ASN A 277 11.17 16.39 9.92
CA ASN A 277 9.99 16.09 10.72
C ASN A 277 10.35 15.39 12.04
N ALA A 278 11.27 14.42 12.02
CA ALA A 278 11.78 13.80 13.24
C ALA A 278 12.39 14.83 14.19
N LYS A 279 13.27 15.69 13.66
CA LYS A 279 13.92 16.76 14.42
C LYS A 279 12.88 17.75 14.99
N HIS A 280 11.91 18.17 14.17
CA HIS A 280 10.84 19.09 14.58
C HIS A 280 10.01 18.55 15.75
N ASN A 281 9.74 17.24 15.75
CA ASN A 281 9.00 16.54 16.80
C ASN A 281 9.86 16.06 17.97
N GLY A 282 11.15 16.35 18.01
CA GLY A 282 12.05 15.91 19.07
C GLY A 282 12.28 14.38 19.09
N VAL A 283 11.96 13.66 18.01
CA VAL A 283 12.13 12.21 17.88
C VAL A 283 13.62 11.91 17.66
N LYS A 284 14.27 11.24 18.63
CA LYS A 284 15.70 10.93 18.61
C LYS A 284 16.03 9.49 18.23
N ASN A 285 15.03 8.61 18.27
CA ASN A 285 15.16 7.17 18.02
C ASN A 285 14.74 6.76 16.59
N ALA A 286 14.61 7.72 15.66
CA ALA A 286 14.32 7.45 14.25
C ALA A 286 15.52 7.77 13.35
N ARG A 287 15.77 6.92 12.36
CA ARG A 287 16.78 7.12 11.28
C ARG A 287 16.11 6.83 9.94
N PHE A 288 16.52 7.59 8.90
CA PHE A 288 15.93 7.48 7.57
C PHE A 288 17.01 7.31 6.51
N PHE A 289 16.74 6.45 5.53
CA PHE A 289 17.65 6.09 4.44
C PHE A 289 16.99 6.31 3.08
N ALA A 290 17.72 6.98 2.18
CA ALA A 290 17.29 7.16 0.79
C ALA A 290 17.76 5.96 -0.04
N ALA A 291 16.87 4.97 -0.23
CA ALA A 291 17.18 3.74 -0.95
C ALA A 291 15.89 3.10 -1.51
N ASP A 292 16.04 2.22 -2.49
CA ASP A 292 14.97 1.29 -2.85
C ASP A 292 14.71 0.32 -1.69
N ALA A 293 13.45 0.18 -1.30
CA ALA A 293 13.07 -0.62 -0.13
C ALA A 293 13.44 -2.11 -0.31
N THR A 294 13.34 -2.64 -1.54
CA THR A 294 13.68 -4.03 -1.85
C THR A 294 15.18 -4.29 -1.76
N GLU A 295 15.98 -3.38 -2.30
CA GLU A 295 17.45 -3.48 -2.26
C GLU A 295 17.97 -3.31 -0.83
N TRP A 296 17.43 -2.32 -0.11
CA TRP A 296 17.85 -2.03 1.26
C TRP A 296 17.57 -3.21 2.19
N ILE A 297 16.32 -3.73 2.20
CA ILE A 297 15.95 -4.86 3.08
C ILE A 297 16.71 -6.13 2.70
N SER A 298 17.00 -6.35 1.42
CA SER A 298 17.78 -7.51 0.95
C SER A 298 19.20 -7.47 1.49
N THR A 299 19.83 -6.29 1.44
CA THR A 299 21.19 -6.07 1.96
C THR A 299 21.23 -6.20 3.48
N ALA A 300 20.31 -5.55 4.18
CA ALA A 300 20.21 -5.60 5.64
C ALA A 300 19.97 -7.04 6.14
N ALA A 301 19.05 -7.77 5.52
CA ALA A 301 18.78 -9.17 5.86
C ALA A 301 19.99 -10.10 5.58
N ALA A 302 20.75 -9.84 4.50
CA ALA A 302 21.97 -10.59 4.19
C ALA A 302 23.10 -10.29 5.21
N ALA A 303 23.18 -9.05 5.71
CA ALA A 303 24.09 -8.65 6.77
C ALA A 303 23.70 -9.17 8.16
N GLY A 304 22.57 -9.85 8.29
CA GLY A 304 22.08 -10.38 9.57
C GLY A 304 21.35 -9.36 10.44
N GLU A 305 21.02 -8.17 9.90
CA GLU A 305 20.23 -7.18 10.63
C GLU A 305 18.82 -7.72 10.89
N ARG A 306 18.20 -7.25 11.98
CA ARG A 306 16.88 -7.69 12.45
C ARG A 306 15.99 -6.50 12.69
N ALA A 307 14.70 -6.65 12.35
CA ALA A 307 13.62 -5.80 12.81
C ALA A 307 12.59 -6.70 13.52
N ASP A 308 12.04 -6.22 14.63
CA ASP A 308 10.97 -6.93 15.34
C ASP A 308 9.63 -6.74 14.65
N VAL A 309 9.40 -5.55 14.10
CA VAL A 309 8.19 -5.17 13.38
C VAL A 309 8.55 -4.49 12.06
N ILE A 310 7.83 -4.83 10.99
CA ILE A 310 7.93 -4.14 9.70
C ILE A 310 6.58 -3.54 9.37
N PHE A 311 6.52 -2.21 9.20
CA PHE A 311 5.44 -1.55 8.47
C PHE A 311 5.77 -1.57 6.98
N MET A 312 4.80 -1.93 6.16
CA MET A 312 4.89 -1.83 4.72
C MET A 312 3.63 -1.18 4.15
N ASP A 313 3.83 -0.06 3.43
CA ASP A 313 2.78 0.69 2.71
C ASP A 313 3.23 0.85 1.25
N PRO A 314 3.26 -0.25 0.47
CA PRO A 314 3.79 -0.23 -0.88
C PRO A 314 2.85 0.52 -1.83
N PRO A 315 3.33 0.89 -3.05
CA PRO A 315 2.49 1.47 -4.09
C PRO A 315 1.37 0.51 -4.53
N ARG A 316 0.48 0.98 -5.43
CA ARG A 316 -0.71 0.23 -5.89
C ARG A 316 -0.39 -1.14 -6.51
N GLU A 317 0.78 -1.32 -7.05
CA GLU A 317 1.29 -2.57 -7.62
C GLU A 317 1.59 -3.63 -6.55
N GLY A 318 1.54 -3.24 -5.27
CA GLY A 318 1.92 -4.08 -4.14
C GLY A 318 3.42 -4.22 -3.98
N SER A 319 3.85 -5.21 -3.20
CA SER A 319 5.25 -5.46 -2.94
C SER A 319 5.87 -6.42 -3.96
N THR A 320 7.21 -6.45 -4.02
CA THR A 320 7.93 -7.39 -4.90
C THR A 320 8.13 -8.75 -4.20
N PRO A 321 8.18 -9.86 -4.96
CA PRO A 321 8.53 -11.17 -4.38
C PRO A 321 9.88 -11.15 -3.64
N GLN A 322 10.86 -10.40 -4.16
CA GLN A 322 12.18 -10.25 -3.54
C GLN A 322 12.11 -9.52 -2.19
N PHE A 323 11.27 -8.47 -2.09
CA PHE A 323 11.03 -7.78 -0.82
C PHE A 323 10.45 -8.76 0.21
N ILE A 324 9.41 -9.52 -0.17
CA ILE A 324 8.75 -10.51 0.70
C ILE A 324 9.73 -11.61 1.14
N GLU A 325 10.59 -12.08 0.24
CA GLU A 325 11.66 -13.03 0.58
C GLU A 325 12.62 -12.46 1.63
N SER A 326 12.98 -11.20 1.49
CA SER A 326 13.87 -10.49 2.42
C SER A 326 13.20 -10.23 3.77
N VAL A 327 11.88 -9.93 3.80
CA VAL A 327 11.08 -9.90 5.02
C VAL A 327 11.14 -11.25 5.74
N ALA A 328 10.94 -12.35 5.00
CA ALA A 328 10.99 -13.69 5.59
C ALA A 328 12.38 -14.04 6.16
N ARG A 329 13.47 -13.61 5.50
CA ARG A 329 14.85 -13.77 5.97
C ARG A 329 15.16 -12.93 7.21
N MET A 330 14.72 -11.66 7.23
CA MET A 330 14.84 -10.78 8.39
C MET A 330 14.03 -11.29 9.58
N ALA A 331 13.00 -12.05 9.31
CA ALA A 331 12.17 -12.80 10.26
C ALA A 331 11.53 -11.95 11.36
N PRO A 332 10.88 -10.79 11.05
CA PRO A 332 10.19 -10.01 12.07
C PRO A 332 9.10 -10.83 12.75
N LYS A 333 8.84 -10.52 14.03
CA LYS A 333 7.70 -11.12 14.78
C LYS A 333 6.37 -10.71 14.17
N ARG A 334 6.31 -9.47 13.62
CA ARG A 334 5.12 -8.88 13.04
C ARG A 334 5.42 -8.16 11.74
N VAL A 335 4.47 -8.23 10.80
CA VAL A 335 4.39 -7.37 9.63
C VAL A 335 3.04 -6.67 9.66
N VAL A 336 3.04 -5.35 9.60
CA VAL A 336 1.83 -4.54 9.45
C VAL A 336 1.78 -4.06 8.01
N TYR A 337 0.83 -4.58 7.26
CA TYR A 337 0.65 -4.26 5.85
C TYR A 337 -0.52 -3.28 5.70
N VAL A 338 -0.23 -2.07 5.25
CA VAL A 338 -1.20 -1.06 4.81
C VAL A 338 -1.27 -1.11 3.29
N SER A 339 -2.45 -1.15 2.69
CA SER A 339 -2.59 -1.26 1.24
C SER A 339 -3.82 -0.53 0.72
N CYS A 340 -3.61 0.24 -0.34
CA CYS A 340 -4.68 0.87 -1.11
C CYS A 340 -5.29 -0.04 -2.19
N ASN A 341 -4.80 -1.29 -2.31
CA ASN A 341 -5.28 -2.25 -3.31
C ASN A 341 -5.39 -3.66 -2.70
N PRO A 342 -6.59 -4.12 -2.34
CA PRO A 342 -6.78 -5.44 -1.74
C PRO A 342 -6.45 -6.61 -2.68
N GLU A 343 -6.44 -6.40 -4.00
CA GLU A 343 -6.09 -7.44 -4.99
C GLU A 343 -4.58 -7.76 -4.95
N THR A 344 -3.73 -6.71 -4.94
CA THR A 344 -2.28 -6.90 -4.81
C THR A 344 -1.91 -7.36 -3.40
N MET A 345 -2.62 -6.90 -2.37
CA MET A 345 -2.46 -7.42 -1.01
C MET A 345 -2.74 -8.94 -0.96
N ALA A 346 -3.81 -9.43 -1.60
CA ALA A 346 -4.12 -10.86 -1.65
C ALA A 346 -2.99 -11.69 -2.31
N ARG A 347 -2.38 -11.16 -3.39
CA ARG A 347 -1.22 -11.76 -4.06
C ARG A 347 -0.02 -11.86 -3.09
N ASP A 348 0.28 -10.78 -2.41
CA ASP A 348 1.45 -10.69 -1.53
C ASP A 348 1.26 -11.55 -0.26
N LEU A 349 0.04 -11.62 0.27
CA LEU A 349 -0.33 -12.51 1.37
C LEU A 349 -0.13 -13.99 1.02
N ALA A 350 -0.40 -14.39 -0.22
CA ALA A 350 -0.15 -15.76 -0.65
C ALA A 350 1.34 -16.13 -0.55
N LEU A 351 2.25 -15.17 -0.75
CA LEU A 351 3.69 -15.37 -0.58
C LEU A 351 4.08 -15.35 0.90
N LEU A 352 3.60 -14.35 1.68
CA LEU A 352 3.90 -14.23 3.12
C LEU A 352 3.42 -15.47 3.89
N THR A 353 2.24 -16.01 3.56
CA THR A 353 1.71 -17.24 4.18
C THR A 353 2.63 -18.43 3.93
N LYS A 354 3.16 -18.60 2.70
CA LYS A 354 4.14 -19.66 2.40
C LYS A 354 5.45 -19.49 3.17
N LYS A 355 5.74 -18.29 3.67
CA LYS A 355 6.93 -17.98 4.49
C LYS A 355 6.67 -18.07 5.99
N GLY A 356 5.53 -18.61 6.41
CA GLY A 356 5.17 -18.85 7.80
C GLY A 356 4.54 -17.66 8.52
N TYR A 357 4.00 -16.67 7.78
CA TYR A 357 3.19 -15.60 8.35
C TYR A 357 1.71 -15.92 8.21
N HIS A 358 0.93 -15.60 9.23
CA HIS A 358 -0.53 -15.69 9.18
C HIS A 358 -1.16 -14.33 9.47
N ALA A 359 -2.26 -14.01 8.80
CA ALA A 359 -2.99 -12.78 9.03
C ALA A 359 -3.87 -12.91 10.29
N GLU A 360 -3.69 -12.00 11.24
CA GLU A 360 -4.52 -11.93 12.46
C GLU A 360 -5.89 -11.30 12.14
N GLY A 361 -5.97 -10.45 11.11
CA GLY A 361 -7.20 -9.84 10.64
C GLY A 361 -6.96 -8.69 9.67
N PHE A 362 -8.03 -8.27 9.03
CA PHE A 362 -8.06 -7.19 8.06
C PHE A 362 -9.04 -6.12 8.53
N THR A 363 -8.62 -4.88 8.60
CA THR A 363 -9.50 -3.75 8.89
C THR A 363 -9.53 -2.81 7.69
N PRO A 364 -10.60 -2.81 6.91
CA PRO A 364 -10.79 -1.84 5.84
C PRO A 364 -11.05 -0.44 6.40
N VAL A 365 -10.55 0.58 5.70
CA VAL A 365 -10.76 2.00 6.01
C VAL A 365 -11.23 2.73 4.77
N ASP A 366 -12.32 3.45 4.86
CA ASP A 366 -12.82 4.26 3.75
C ASP A 366 -12.09 5.62 3.68
N MET A 367 -10.87 5.60 3.15
CA MET A 367 -10.06 6.81 2.94
C MET A 367 -10.65 7.75 1.90
N PHE A 368 -11.44 7.21 0.97
CA PHE A 368 -11.95 7.94 -0.20
C PHE A 368 -13.46 7.72 -0.37
N PRO A 369 -14.30 8.28 0.54
CA PRO A 369 -15.75 8.28 0.36
C PRO A 369 -16.18 8.71 -1.03
N ASN A 370 -17.29 8.15 -1.51
CA ASN A 370 -17.83 8.37 -2.86
C ASN A 370 -16.97 7.85 -4.02
N SER A 371 -15.90 7.10 -3.73
CA SER A 371 -15.08 6.41 -4.73
C SER A 371 -15.00 4.90 -4.43
N GLU A 372 -14.49 4.11 -5.36
CA GLU A 372 -14.31 2.65 -5.20
C GLU A 372 -13.02 2.27 -4.44
N HIS A 373 -12.19 3.23 -4.09
CA HIS A 373 -10.91 2.99 -3.42
C HIS A 373 -11.11 2.62 -1.95
N ILE A 374 -10.29 1.70 -1.48
CA ILE A 374 -10.31 1.17 -0.11
C ILE A 374 -8.86 1.08 0.37
N GLU A 375 -8.62 1.55 1.58
CA GLU A 375 -7.39 1.21 2.30
C GLU A 375 -7.65 0.04 3.23
N THR A 376 -6.67 -0.81 3.45
CA THR A 376 -6.82 -1.98 4.33
C THR A 376 -5.57 -2.14 5.19
N VAL A 377 -5.74 -2.25 6.50
CA VAL A 377 -4.67 -2.62 7.44
C VAL A 377 -4.76 -4.12 7.72
N CYS A 378 -3.64 -4.81 7.56
CA CYS A 378 -3.48 -6.21 7.91
C CYS A 378 -2.34 -6.37 8.92
N ALA A 379 -2.62 -7.01 10.03
CA ALA A 379 -1.60 -7.49 10.95
C ALA A 379 -1.24 -8.94 10.61
N LEU A 380 0.05 -9.22 10.41
CA LEU A 380 0.56 -10.57 10.24
C LEU A 380 1.54 -10.87 11.37
N SER A 381 1.44 -12.07 11.94
CA SER A 381 2.42 -12.59 12.87
C SER A 381 3.10 -13.83 12.31
N LYS A 382 4.36 -14.01 12.70
CA LYS A 382 5.11 -15.20 12.35
C LYS A 382 4.60 -16.36 13.20
N LEU A 383 4.30 -17.50 12.58
CA LEU A 383 3.94 -18.72 13.30
C LEU A 383 5.17 -19.18 14.09
N ASP A 384 5.03 -19.22 15.40
CA ASP A 384 5.99 -19.94 16.25
C ASP A 384 5.77 -21.43 16.03
N ILE A 385 6.66 -22.07 15.28
CA ILE A 385 6.64 -23.52 15.02
C ILE A 385 6.76 -24.33 16.35
N TYR A 386 7.05 -23.65 17.44
CA TYR A 386 7.17 -24.23 18.79
C TYR A 386 5.93 -24.09 19.67
N GLN A 387 4.84 -23.49 19.24
CA GLN A 387 3.58 -23.69 19.93
C GLN A 387 3.13 -25.12 19.67
N LYS A 388 3.44 -26.04 20.60
CA LYS A 388 2.79 -27.34 20.70
C LYS A 388 1.28 -27.07 20.68
N ILE A 389 0.62 -27.41 19.59
CA ILE A 389 -0.83 -27.57 19.59
C ILE A 389 -1.07 -28.81 20.43
N THR A 390 -1.36 -28.60 21.71
CA THR A 390 -1.90 -29.67 22.56
C THR A 390 -3.35 -29.83 22.10
N VAL A 391 -3.57 -30.73 21.17
CA VAL A 391 -4.91 -31.17 20.83
C VAL A 391 -5.25 -32.19 21.91
N ASP A 392 -6.11 -31.82 22.85
CA ASP A 392 -6.77 -32.78 23.74
C ASP A 392 -7.73 -33.62 22.89
N LEU A 393 -7.19 -34.69 22.30
CA LEU A 393 -7.98 -35.75 21.70
C LEU A 393 -8.61 -36.53 22.81
N LYS A 394 -9.91 -36.34 23.05
CA LYS A 394 -10.70 -37.30 23.82
C LYS A 394 -10.64 -38.62 23.05
N MET A 395 -9.99 -39.61 23.63
CA MET A 395 -9.75 -40.93 23.01
C MET A 395 -11.01 -41.77 22.81
N ASP A 396 -12.17 -41.28 23.22
CA ASP A 396 -13.44 -42.03 23.20
C ASP A 396 -14.23 -41.90 21.91
N GLU A 397 -13.79 -41.06 20.95
CA GLU A 397 -14.46 -40.86 19.64
C GLU A 397 -13.62 -41.21 18.43
N LEU A 398 -12.47 -41.82 18.59
CA LEU A 398 -11.68 -42.35 17.48
C LEU A 398 -11.90 -43.85 17.36
N ASP A 399 -12.73 -44.23 16.41
CA ASP A 399 -12.73 -45.58 15.84
C ASP A 399 -11.30 -45.88 15.34
N VAL A 400 -10.50 -46.55 16.19
CA VAL A 400 -9.11 -46.94 15.86
C VAL A 400 -9.18 -48.19 14.99
N THR A 401 -9.66 -48.03 13.73
CA THR A 401 -9.48 -49.03 12.72
C THR A 401 -8.88 -48.32 11.47
N ALA A 402 -7.55 -48.61 11.25
CA ALA A 402 -6.79 -48.32 10.03
C ALA A 402 -6.10 -46.94 9.92
N ALA A 403 -5.43 -46.43 10.94
CA ALA A 403 -4.24 -45.58 10.75
C ALA A 403 -2.98 -46.43 11.03
N GLU A 404 -2.83 -47.54 10.34
CA GLU A 404 -1.58 -48.29 10.32
C GLU A 404 -0.48 -47.44 9.70
N THR A 405 0.62 -47.31 10.41
CA THR A 405 1.89 -46.73 10.00
C THR A 405 2.34 -47.33 8.66
N LYS A 406 2.01 -46.67 7.57
CA LYS A 406 2.50 -47.09 6.23
C LYS A 406 3.96 -46.64 6.14
N ALA A 407 4.87 -47.60 6.11
CA ALA A 407 6.28 -47.32 5.90
C ALA A 407 6.52 -46.48 4.65
N THR A 408 7.41 -45.51 4.77
CA THR A 408 7.84 -44.64 3.67
C THR A 408 8.64 -45.40 2.64
N TYR A 409 8.78 -44.87 1.43
CA TYR A 409 9.64 -45.44 0.43
C TYR A 409 11.10 -45.51 0.87
N GLU A 410 11.53 -44.59 1.69
CA GLU A 410 12.89 -44.52 2.24
C GLU A 410 13.16 -45.67 3.22
N GLU A 411 12.27 -45.87 4.16
CA GLU A 411 12.35 -47.01 5.11
C GLU A 411 12.35 -48.37 4.40
N ILE A 412 11.56 -48.53 3.34
CA ILE A 412 11.56 -49.77 2.55
C ILE A 412 12.89 -49.94 1.80
N ARG A 413 13.50 -48.88 1.25
CA ARG A 413 14.80 -48.95 0.60
C ARG A 413 15.92 -49.34 1.56
N GLU A 414 15.94 -48.70 2.72
CA GLU A 414 16.94 -48.96 3.76
C GLU A 414 16.83 -50.41 4.25
N TYR A 415 15.64 -50.86 4.58
CA TYR A 415 15.42 -52.25 5.00
C TYR A 415 15.91 -53.26 3.95
N VAL A 416 15.55 -53.07 2.68
CA VAL A 416 15.98 -53.97 1.59
C VAL A 416 17.50 -53.94 1.44
N LYS A 417 18.12 -52.78 1.55
CA LYS A 417 19.59 -52.65 1.42
C LYS A 417 20.31 -53.30 2.59
N GLU A 418 19.84 -53.13 3.81
CA GLU A 418 20.45 -53.72 5.00
C GLU A 418 20.32 -55.25 5.04
N HIS A 419 19.17 -55.82 4.64
CA HIS A 419 18.91 -57.25 4.79
C HIS A 419 19.28 -58.08 3.54
N THR A 420 19.41 -57.44 2.36
CA THR A 420 19.68 -58.19 1.13
C THR A 420 20.85 -57.62 0.31
N GLY A 421 21.40 -56.47 0.66
CA GLY A 421 22.41 -55.73 -0.12
C GLY A 421 21.91 -55.15 -1.44
N LEU A 422 20.63 -55.32 -1.78
CA LEU A 422 20.05 -54.88 -3.05
C LEU A 422 19.61 -53.41 -3.00
N ASN A 423 19.94 -52.63 -4.02
CA ASN A 423 19.39 -51.31 -4.22
C ASN A 423 18.08 -51.36 -5.01
N VAL A 424 17.00 -50.85 -4.44
CA VAL A 424 15.67 -50.78 -5.08
C VAL A 424 15.27 -49.32 -5.32
N SER A 425 14.58 -49.07 -6.45
CA SER A 425 14.06 -47.72 -6.79
C SER A 425 12.61 -47.58 -6.36
N ASP A 426 12.17 -46.32 -6.19
CA ASP A 426 10.78 -46.00 -5.89
C ASP A 426 9.80 -46.58 -6.92
N LEU A 427 10.21 -46.64 -8.19
CA LEU A 427 9.42 -47.23 -9.24
C LEU A 427 9.16 -48.71 -8.99
N TYR A 428 10.18 -49.46 -8.53
CA TYR A 428 10.03 -50.89 -8.22
C TYR A 428 9.18 -51.11 -6.97
N ILE A 429 9.35 -50.28 -5.95
CA ILE A 429 8.52 -50.33 -4.74
C ILE A 429 7.05 -50.05 -5.11
N ALA A 430 6.76 -49.02 -5.92
CA ALA A 430 5.42 -48.72 -6.41
C ALA A 430 4.80 -49.88 -7.22
N GLN A 431 5.58 -50.53 -8.08
CA GLN A 431 5.11 -51.69 -8.83
C GLN A 431 4.71 -52.86 -7.92
N VAL A 432 5.53 -53.15 -6.90
CA VAL A 432 5.27 -54.26 -5.96
C VAL A 432 4.09 -53.91 -5.03
N LYS A 433 4.00 -52.68 -4.51
CA LYS A 433 2.84 -52.23 -3.75
C LYS A 433 1.53 -52.38 -4.52
N ARG A 434 1.50 -51.99 -5.80
CA ARG A 434 0.32 -52.22 -6.68
C ARG A 434 -0.03 -53.70 -6.88
N LYS A 435 0.99 -54.56 -7.07
CA LYS A 435 0.78 -56.00 -7.16
C LYS A 435 0.23 -56.61 -5.86
N CYS A 436 0.50 -56.00 -4.73
CA CYS A 436 0.02 -56.42 -3.42
C CYS A 436 -1.32 -55.76 -3.04
N GLY A 437 -1.97 -55.01 -3.94
CA GLY A 437 -3.28 -54.38 -3.68
C GLY A 437 -3.27 -53.09 -2.84
N ILE A 438 -2.07 -52.54 -2.56
CA ILE A 438 -1.92 -51.29 -1.79
C ILE A 438 -2.24 -50.11 -2.71
N LYS A 439 -3.28 -49.31 -2.37
CA LYS A 439 -3.66 -48.10 -3.11
C LYS A 439 -2.65 -47.00 -2.88
N GLU A 440 -2.05 -46.47 -3.93
CA GLU A 440 -1.16 -45.31 -3.91
C GLU A 440 -1.91 -44.02 -4.25
N ARG A 441 -1.43 -42.86 -3.73
CA ARG A 441 -1.93 -41.54 -4.14
C ARG A 441 -1.61 -41.33 -5.62
N GLN A 442 -2.57 -40.86 -6.42
CA GLN A 442 -2.36 -40.46 -7.81
C GLN A 442 -1.38 -39.29 -7.88
N ASN A 443 -0.26 -39.52 -8.60
CA ASN A 443 0.68 -38.45 -8.91
C ASN A 443 0.07 -37.53 -9.97
N TYR A 444 -0.02 -36.23 -9.70
CA TYR A 444 -0.54 -35.22 -10.62
C TYR A 444 0.40 -34.93 -11.81
N ASN A 445 1.67 -35.32 -11.75
CA ASN A 445 2.63 -35.16 -12.84
C ASN A 445 2.66 -36.43 -13.70
N LYS A 446 1.85 -36.47 -14.77
CA LYS A 446 1.95 -37.47 -15.80
C LYS A 446 3.14 -37.17 -16.73
N PRO A 447 4.03 -38.11 -17.06
CA PRO A 447 5.09 -37.88 -18.04
C PRO A 447 4.50 -37.61 -19.44
N LYS A 448 5.07 -36.60 -20.12
CA LYS A 448 4.64 -36.11 -21.46
C LYS A 448 5.01 -37.03 -22.63
N ALA A 449 5.39 -38.30 -22.44
CA ALA A 449 5.74 -39.20 -23.48
C ALA A 449 4.66 -40.29 -23.65
N GLU A 450 4.10 -40.39 -24.83
CA GLU A 450 3.30 -41.54 -25.28
C GLU A 450 4.20 -42.79 -25.33
N ASN A 451 3.94 -43.76 -24.45
CA ASN A 451 4.66 -45.04 -24.27
C ASN A 451 6.08 -44.97 -23.65
N PRO A 452 6.24 -44.76 -22.33
CA PRO A 452 7.49 -45.14 -21.68
C PRO A 452 7.55 -46.65 -21.52
N LYS A 453 8.62 -47.30 -22.04
CA LYS A 453 8.94 -48.70 -21.73
C LYS A 453 9.05 -48.86 -20.21
N GLN A 454 8.04 -49.41 -19.56
CA GLN A 454 8.08 -49.66 -18.11
C GLN A 454 9.07 -50.83 -17.90
N LEU A 455 10.23 -50.52 -17.33
CA LEU A 455 11.14 -51.53 -16.79
C LEU A 455 10.41 -52.33 -15.70
N LYS A 456 10.20 -53.61 -15.91
CA LYS A 456 9.60 -54.52 -14.90
C LYS A 456 10.59 -54.74 -13.76
N CYS A 457 10.08 -54.79 -12.53
CA CYS A 457 10.88 -55.10 -11.36
C CYS A 457 11.48 -56.50 -11.50
N PRO A 458 12.83 -56.68 -11.36
CA PRO A 458 13.46 -57.99 -11.36
C PRO A 458 12.93 -58.88 -10.22
N ALA A 459 12.79 -60.18 -10.44
CA ALA A 459 12.16 -61.10 -9.49
C ALA A 459 12.84 -61.13 -8.10
N GLU A 460 14.16 -61.01 -8.06
CA GLU A 460 14.95 -60.95 -6.84
C GLU A 460 14.64 -59.70 -6.02
N LYS A 461 14.54 -58.51 -6.67
CA LYS A 461 14.16 -57.26 -6.04
C LYS A 461 12.68 -57.24 -5.64
N GLU A 462 11.80 -57.86 -6.42
CA GLU A 462 10.39 -58.01 -6.05
C GLU A 462 10.22 -58.81 -4.77
N LYS A 463 10.99 -59.93 -4.61
CA LYS A 463 10.98 -60.73 -3.39
C LYS A 463 11.44 -59.94 -2.17
N ALA A 464 12.56 -59.23 -2.30
CA ALA A 464 13.10 -58.42 -1.22
C ALA A 464 12.14 -57.29 -0.79
N ILE A 465 11.47 -56.61 -1.75
CA ILE A 465 10.47 -55.57 -1.43
C ILE A 465 9.24 -56.20 -0.74
N ARG A 466 8.81 -57.40 -1.16
CA ARG A 466 7.68 -58.09 -0.49
C ARG A 466 8.01 -58.43 0.98
N GLU A 467 9.25 -58.86 1.25
CA GLU A 467 9.71 -59.12 2.62
C GLU A 467 9.73 -57.84 3.47
N ALA A 468 10.20 -56.74 2.91
CA ALA A 468 10.12 -55.41 3.57
C ALA A 468 8.65 -55.02 3.86
N LEU A 469 7.74 -55.16 2.88
CA LEU A 469 6.32 -54.86 3.08
C LEU A 469 5.66 -55.71 4.16
N LYS A 470 6.06 -57.01 4.30
CA LYS A 470 5.63 -57.89 5.40
C LYS A 470 6.19 -57.42 6.76
N HIS A 471 7.49 -57.08 6.80
CA HIS A 471 8.11 -56.54 8.02
C HIS A 471 7.38 -55.34 8.55
N PHE A 472 7.04 -54.41 7.67
CA PHE A 472 6.27 -53.18 8.02
C PHE A 472 4.75 -53.43 8.10
N LYS A 473 4.29 -54.71 8.14
CA LYS A 473 2.86 -55.10 8.20
C LYS A 473 1.96 -54.41 7.18
N MET A 474 2.48 -54.15 6.00
CA MET A 474 1.73 -53.51 4.91
C MET A 474 1.01 -54.53 4.01
N ILE A 475 1.40 -55.80 4.07
CA ILE A 475 0.79 -56.97 3.42
C ILE A 475 0.85 -58.20 4.31
#